data_f762b9062751c3c9b76037732dc09111
#
_entry.id   f762b9062751c3c9b76037732dc09111
#
_cell.length_a   1.000
_cell.length_b   1.000
_cell.length_c   1.000
_cell.angle_alpha   90.00
_cell.angle_beta   90.00
_cell.angle_gamma   90.00
#
_symmetry.space_group_name_H-M   'P 1'
#
loop_
_entity.id
_entity.type
_entity.pdbx_description
1 polymer ?
#
loop_
_entity_poly.entity_id
_entity_poly.type
_entity_poly.pdbx_seq_one_letter_code
_entity_poly.pdbx_strand_id
1 'polypeptide(L)'
;MPPIHAVELAETGVHPAAWRRADSRAEEVFTARYWTDAITALDDAGADIAFLPDPFVPPAPVPGSASGALEAVAIAARVSALTRRIALVPTATVTHTEPFHVSKAIATLDFTTLGRAGWQVDVSRGDDVASHVGRGPARPEQSLWAEAADAIDVVTRLWDSWEDDAEIRDVATGRFVDRDKLHYVDFVGEYFSVKGPSITPRPPQGRPPVVIGSGTAESVRTAAALADVVRVSAPSVVDTARVTAEIHDRAASFGRVVRVLVDVETIVAPTRREAETDLDALESIAQRTYEPSSLLYVGDGPGLAALTGELVAGAGVDGVTYRPLALASGVRHLARDVLPLVQPVPVPGGTLRERLGLARPVSVFAAAAKEIR
;
A
#
# COMPACT_ATOMS: atom_id res chain seq x y z
N MET A 1 1.97 -19.10 8.27
CA MET A 1 2.82 -18.03 7.74
C MET A 1 3.19 -17.13 8.90
N PRO A 2 4.42 -16.60 8.98
CA PRO A 2 4.74 -15.61 10.01
C PRO A 2 3.87 -14.35 9.82
N PRO A 3 3.61 -13.58 10.89
CA PRO A 3 2.88 -12.32 10.77
C PRO A 3 3.61 -11.32 9.88
N ILE A 4 2.85 -10.48 9.18
CA ILE A 4 3.38 -9.44 8.30
C ILE A 4 3.50 -8.14 9.11
N HIS A 5 4.66 -7.50 9.07
CA HIS A 5 4.95 -6.24 9.74
C HIS A 5 5.14 -5.12 8.71
N ALA A 6 4.09 -4.34 8.52
CA ALA A 6 4.09 -3.21 7.61
C ALA A 6 4.20 -1.88 8.36
N VAL A 7 4.73 -0.86 7.69
CA VAL A 7 4.80 0.51 8.23
C VAL A 7 4.26 1.47 7.18
N GLU A 8 3.37 2.37 7.59
CA GLU A 8 2.91 3.48 6.76
C GLU A 8 3.78 4.71 7.02
N LEU A 9 4.32 5.28 5.95
CA LEU A 9 5.17 6.47 6.00
C LEU A 9 4.38 7.67 5.48
N ALA A 10 3.61 8.32 6.37
CA ALA A 10 2.85 9.52 6.05
C ALA A 10 3.67 10.76 6.42
N GLU A 11 4.16 11.50 5.46
CA GLU A 11 4.99 12.73 5.57
C GLU A 11 5.81 12.81 6.87
N THR A 12 5.38 13.65 7.84
CA THR A 12 6.04 13.77 9.16
C THR A 12 5.37 12.92 10.23
N GLY A 13 4.29 12.21 9.89
CA GLY A 13 3.49 11.36 10.76
C GLY A 13 1.99 11.58 10.59
N VAL A 14 1.18 10.65 11.09
CA VAL A 14 -0.28 10.70 10.95
C VAL A 14 -0.90 11.85 11.76
N HIS A 15 -0.26 12.26 12.87
CA HIS A 15 -0.76 13.36 13.68
C HIS A 15 -0.57 14.71 12.98
N PRO A 16 -1.59 15.57 12.85
CA PRO A 16 -1.51 16.84 12.09
C PRO A 16 -0.43 17.80 12.58
N ALA A 17 -0.08 17.75 13.86
CA ALA A 17 0.97 18.58 14.45
C ALA A 17 2.36 17.93 14.48
N ALA A 18 2.53 16.74 13.91
CA ALA A 18 3.81 16.00 13.97
C ALA A 18 4.98 16.78 13.40
N TRP A 19 4.77 17.55 12.32
CA TRP A 19 5.79 18.38 11.69
C TRP A 19 6.38 19.46 12.61
N ARG A 20 5.66 19.85 13.69
CA ARG A 20 6.07 20.88 14.65
C ARG A 20 6.93 20.34 15.80
N ARG A 21 7.14 19.03 15.87
CA ARG A 21 8.07 18.43 16.82
C ARG A 21 9.52 18.80 16.45
N ALA A 22 10.36 18.97 17.46
CA ALA A 22 11.77 19.30 17.25
C ALA A 22 12.54 18.20 16.51
N ASP A 23 12.09 16.94 16.58
CA ASP A 23 12.70 15.77 15.95
C ASP A 23 12.00 15.36 14.63
N SER A 24 11.07 16.18 14.12
CA SER A 24 10.24 15.82 12.95
C SER A 24 11.01 15.76 11.62
N ARG A 25 12.13 16.48 11.52
CA ARG A 25 12.84 16.71 10.25
C ARG A 25 11.94 17.29 9.14
N ALA A 26 10.96 18.12 9.53
CA ALA A 26 9.97 18.65 8.59
C ALA A 26 10.61 19.45 7.43
N GLU A 27 11.77 20.08 7.66
CA GLU A 27 12.56 20.80 6.65
C GLU A 27 13.13 19.86 5.57
N GLU A 28 13.22 18.56 5.83
CA GLU A 28 13.76 17.57 4.90
C GLU A 28 12.67 16.78 4.17
N VAL A 29 11.38 16.91 4.51
CA VAL A 29 10.29 16.05 4.00
C VAL A 29 10.19 16.03 2.47
N PHE A 30 10.61 17.10 1.79
CA PHE A 30 10.68 17.18 0.32
C PHE A 30 12.06 16.82 -0.24
N THR A 31 12.88 16.11 0.54
CA THR A 31 14.19 15.62 0.08
C THR A 31 14.21 14.09 -0.06
N ALA A 32 14.97 13.58 -1.02
CA ALA A 32 15.14 12.15 -1.17
C ALA A 32 15.77 11.49 0.06
N ARG A 33 16.60 12.22 0.81
CA ARG A 33 17.29 11.73 2.01
C ARG A 33 16.32 11.34 3.10
N TYR A 34 15.31 12.16 3.36
CA TYR A 34 14.30 11.91 4.40
C TYR A 34 13.67 10.51 4.24
N TRP A 35 13.19 10.23 3.03
CA TRP A 35 12.53 8.96 2.69
C TRP A 35 13.51 7.80 2.64
N THR A 36 14.70 8.02 2.10
CA THR A 36 15.75 7.00 2.05
C THR A 36 16.14 6.55 3.46
N ASP A 37 16.43 7.49 4.36
CA ASP A 37 16.83 7.18 5.74
C ASP A 37 15.75 6.37 6.46
N ALA A 38 14.47 6.77 6.32
CA ALA A 38 13.36 6.08 6.98
C ALA A 38 13.16 4.65 6.44
N ILE A 39 13.13 4.49 5.11
CA ILE A 39 12.81 3.21 4.50
C ILE A 39 13.98 2.22 4.62
N THR A 40 15.23 2.67 4.51
CA THR A 40 16.38 1.79 4.70
C THR A 40 16.52 1.34 6.16
N ALA A 41 16.23 2.20 7.13
CA ALA A 41 16.19 1.81 8.54
C ALA A 41 15.15 0.70 8.82
N LEU A 42 13.98 0.78 8.18
CA LEU A 42 12.95 -0.26 8.27
C LEU A 42 13.34 -1.55 7.54
N ASP A 43 13.98 -1.44 6.37
CA ASP A 43 14.50 -2.60 5.63
C ASP A 43 15.55 -3.36 6.43
N ASP A 44 16.50 -2.64 7.05
CA ASP A 44 17.54 -3.20 7.91
C ASP A 44 16.97 -3.84 9.19
N ALA A 45 15.90 -3.26 9.73
CA ALA A 45 15.22 -3.79 10.92
C ALA A 45 14.27 -4.98 10.61
N GLY A 46 14.03 -5.28 9.34
CA GLY A 46 13.25 -6.43 8.91
C GLY A 46 11.77 -6.18 8.70
N ALA A 47 11.31 -4.94 8.56
CA ALA A 47 9.94 -4.68 8.13
C ALA A 47 9.64 -5.32 6.77
N ASP A 48 8.41 -5.83 6.61
CA ASP A 48 8.01 -6.53 5.39
C ASP A 48 7.54 -5.57 4.29
N ILE A 49 6.78 -4.54 4.66
CA ILE A 49 6.13 -3.63 3.71
C ILE A 49 6.26 -2.18 4.20
N ALA A 50 6.63 -1.28 3.29
CA ALA A 50 6.47 0.15 3.44
C ALA A 50 5.28 0.61 2.58
N PHE A 51 4.22 1.08 3.23
CA PHE A 51 3.12 1.78 2.56
C PHE A 51 3.47 3.25 2.42
N LEU A 52 3.32 3.78 1.21
CA LEU A 52 3.57 5.17 0.87
C LEU A 52 2.24 5.80 0.46
N PRO A 53 1.56 6.50 1.34
CA PRO A 53 0.32 7.19 1.00
C PRO A 53 0.57 8.33 0.01
N ASP A 54 -0.42 8.55 -0.87
CA ASP A 54 -0.44 9.68 -1.78
C ASP A 54 -1.84 10.31 -1.73
N PRO A 55 -1.99 11.51 -1.18
CA PRO A 55 -3.29 12.16 -1.06
C PRO A 55 -3.82 12.69 -2.40
N PHE A 56 -3.06 12.54 -3.50
CA PHE A 56 -3.35 13.01 -4.86
C PHE A 56 -3.49 14.54 -5.01
N VAL A 57 -4.12 15.19 -4.05
CA VAL A 57 -4.16 16.66 -3.91
C VAL A 57 -3.91 17.03 -2.46
N PRO A 58 -3.42 18.25 -2.18
CA PRO A 58 -3.26 18.68 -0.80
C PRO A 58 -4.59 18.54 -0.04
N PRO A 59 -4.60 17.95 1.15
CA PRO A 59 -5.81 17.90 1.98
C PRO A 59 -6.28 19.33 2.27
N ALA A 60 -7.58 19.48 2.55
CA ALA A 60 -8.15 20.75 2.95
C ALA A 60 -7.29 21.38 4.08
N PRO A 61 -6.93 22.65 4.01
CA PRO A 61 -6.02 23.27 4.95
C PRO A 61 -6.63 23.21 6.36
N VAL A 62 -6.02 22.39 7.21
CA VAL A 62 -6.32 22.36 8.65
C VAL A 62 -5.32 23.28 9.33
N PRO A 63 -5.76 24.25 10.14
CA PRO A 63 -4.82 25.15 10.84
C PRO A 63 -3.78 24.35 11.62
N GLY A 64 -2.51 24.63 11.36
CA GLY A 64 -1.39 23.98 12.03
C GLY A 64 -0.95 22.63 11.47
N SER A 65 -1.58 22.11 10.41
CA SER A 65 -1.08 20.93 9.68
C SER A 65 -0.01 21.30 8.64
N ALA A 66 0.81 20.32 8.27
CA ALA A 66 1.68 20.42 7.11
C ALA A 66 0.84 20.28 5.82
N SER A 67 1.35 20.84 4.73
CA SER A 67 0.71 20.75 3.41
C SER A 67 1.75 20.45 2.35
N GLY A 68 1.41 19.57 1.43
CA GLY A 68 2.25 19.12 0.31
C GLY A 68 2.81 17.72 0.54
N ALA A 69 2.92 16.95 -0.54
CA ALA A 69 3.50 15.62 -0.57
C ALA A 69 4.34 15.43 -1.82
N LEU A 70 5.30 14.49 -1.77
CA LEU A 70 5.97 13.97 -2.96
C LEU A 70 5.17 12.76 -3.47
N GLU A 71 5.17 12.55 -4.77
CA GLU A 71 4.47 11.45 -5.43
C GLU A 71 5.03 10.09 -4.97
N ALA A 72 4.15 9.19 -4.54
CA ALA A 72 4.51 7.97 -3.84
C ALA A 72 5.27 6.95 -4.71
N VAL A 73 4.92 6.82 -6.00
CA VAL A 73 5.62 5.89 -6.91
C VAL A 73 7.03 6.37 -7.19
N ALA A 74 7.24 7.69 -7.29
CA ALA A 74 8.57 8.27 -7.48
C ALA A 74 9.46 8.08 -6.24
N ILE A 75 8.90 8.23 -5.02
CA ILE A 75 9.60 7.90 -3.78
C ILE A 75 9.99 6.42 -3.78
N ALA A 76 9.05 5.52 -4.04
CA ALA A 76 9.30 4.08 -4.10
C ALA A 76 10.39 3.73 -5.11
N ALA A 77 10.33 4.31 -6.31
CA ALA A 77 11.34 4.10 -7.35
C ALA A 77 12.72 4.60 -6.90
N ARG A 78 12.79 5.76 -6.22
CA ARG A 78 14.05 6.30 -5.70
C ARG A 78 14.72 5.37 -4.70
N VAL A 79 13.97 4.72 -3.81
CA VAL A 79 14.52 3.87 -2.75
C VAL A 79 14.67 2.41 -3.16
N SER A 80 14.10 1.99 -4.28
CA SER A 80 14.10 0.60 -4.74
C SER A 80 15.49 -0.03 -4.83
N ALA A 81 16.48 0.72 -5.31
CA ALA A 81 17.86 0.27 -5.44
C ALA A 81 18.65 0.28 -4.12
N LEU A 82 18.11 0.89 -3.07
CA LEU A 82 18.77 1.06 -1.77
C LEU A 82 18.21 0.08 -0.72
N THR A 83 17.16 -0.64 -1.07
CA THR A 83 16.49 -1.63 -0.20
C THR A 83 16.64 -3.03 -0.76
N ARG A 84 16.55 -4.05 0.08
CA ARG A 84 16.81 -5.45 -0.31
C ARG A 84 15.63 -6.38 -0.03
N ARG A 85 14.82 -6.09 0.98
CA ARG A 85 13.74 -6.98 1.46
C ARG A 85 12.40 -6.30 1.55
N ILE A 86 12.37 -5.08 2.10
CA ILE A 86 11.11 -4.36 2.29
C ILE A 86 10.38 -4.19 0.96
N ALA A 87 9.12 -4.54 0.93
CA ALA A 87 8.27 -4.30 -0.22
C ALA A 87 7.83 -2.82 -0.22
N LEU A 88 7.73 -2.25 -1.41
CA LEU A 88 7.34 -0.87 -1.61
C LEU A 88 5.93 -0.83 -2.22
N VAL A 89 4.98 -0.32 -1.46
CA VAL A 89 3.57 -0.30 -1.84
C VAL A 89 3.07 1.16 -1.86
N PRO A 90 3.32 1.87 -2.97
CA PRO A 90 2.78 3.21 -3.12
C PRO A 90 1.27 3.19 -3.32
N THR A 91 0.59 4.21 -2.80
CA THR A 91 -0.77 4.53 -3.20
C THR A 91 -0.75 5.18 -4.58
N ALA A 92 -1.59 4.69 -5.48
CA ALA A 92 -1.89 5.37 -6.73
C ALA A 92 -3.40 5.35 -6.92
N THR A 93 -4.02 6.52 -6.80
CA THR A 93 -5.46 6.68 -6.98
C THR A 93 -5.86 6.42 -8.41
N VAL A 94 -7.02 5.82 -8.61
CA VAL A 94 -7.55 5.53 -9.95
C VAL A 94 -8.48 6.62 -10.46
N THR A 95 -9.10 7.36 -9.54
CA THR A 95 -9.96 8.49 -9.90
C THR A 95 -9.09 9.60 -10.51
N HIS A 96 -9.49 10.10 -11.66
CA HIS A 96 -8.78 11.16 -12.39
C HIS A 96 -7.40 10.75 -12.95
N THR A 97 -7.01 9.49 -12.84
CA THR A 97 -5.73 8.97 -13.31
C THR A 97 -5.97 7.94 -14.42
N GLU A 98 -5.10 7.94 -15.44
CA GLU A 98 -5.18 7.00 -16.55
C GLU A 98 -4.66 5.60 -16.13
N PRO A 99 -5.48 4.54 -16.18
CA PRO A 99 -5.09 3.19 -15.76
C PRO A 99 -3.86 2.64 -16.50
N PHE A 100 -3.70 3.00 -17.77
CA PHE A 100 -2.52 2.61 -18.57
C PHE A 100 -1.22 3.14 -17.93
N HIS A 101 -1.22 4.38 -17.44
CA HIS A 101 -0.05 4.94 -16.77
C HIS A 101 0.21 4.28 -15.41
N VAL A 102 -0.83 4.02 -14.63
CA VAL A 102 -0.71 3.29 -13.35
C VAL A 102 -0.11 1.90 -13.59
N SER A 103 -0.63 1.14 -14.57
CA SER A 103 -0.13 -0.20 -14.87
C SER A 103 1.36 -0.20 -15.22
N LYS A 104 1.79 0.74 -16.05
CA LYS A 104 3.19 0.90 -16.47
C LYS A 104 4.09 1.29 -15.29
N ALA A 105 3.66 2.23 -14.47
CA ALA A 105 4.43 2.73 -13.34
C ALA A 105 4.67 1.63 -12.30
N ILE A 106 3.63 0.91 -11.90
CA ILE A 106 3.73 -0.19 -10.92
C ILE A 106 4.50 -1.38 -11.50
N ALA A 107 4.29 -1.74 -12.78
CA ALA A 107 5.10 -2.78 -13.43
C ALA A 107 6.59 -2.43 -13.45
N THR A 108 6.93 -1.18 -13.75
CA THR A 108 8.32 -0.69 -13.74
C THR A 108 8.90 -0.75 -12.33
N LEU A 109 8.12 -0.36 -11.31
CA LEU A 109 8.53 -0.48 -9.92
C LEU A 109 8.78 -1.94 -9.53
N ASP A 110 7.97 -2.88 -10.03
CA ASP A 110 8.16 -4.30 -9.77
C ASP A 110 9.49 -4.83 -10.35
N PHE A 111 9.86 -4.38 -11.56
CA PHE A 111 11.18 -4.69 -12.13
C PHE A 111 12.31 -4.09 -11.30
N THR A 112 12.22 -2.81 -10.92
CA THR A 112 13.30 -2.13 -10.18
C THR A 112 13.47 -2.64 -8.76
N THR A 113 12.41 -3.18 -8.16
CA THR A 113 12.42 -3.81 -6.83
C THR A 113 12.69 -5.32 -6.88
N LEU A 114 12.84 -5.91 -8.09
CA LEU A 114 12.99 -7.36 -8.26
C LEU A 114 11.83 -8.16 -7.65
N GLY A 115 10.60 -7.73 -7.91
CA GLY A 115 9.39 -8.42 -7.46
C GLY A 115 8.92 -8.03 -6.06
N ARG A 116 9.28 -6.84 -5.56
CA ARG A 116 8.86 -6.36 -4.23
C ARG A 116 7.90 -5.17 -4.29
N ALA A 117 7.32 -4.87 -5.44
CA ALA A 117 6.30 -3.85 -5.56
C ALA A 117 4.90 -4.40 -5.22
N GLY A 118 4.04 -3.52 -4.71
CA GLY A 118 2.60 -3.68 -4.67
C GLY A 118 1.94 -2.38 -5.09
N TRP A 119 0.62 -2.37 -5.16
CA TRP A 119 -0.17 -1.21 -5.51
C TRP A 119 -1.30 -1.03 -4.52
N GLN A 120 -1.27 0.05 -3.74
CA GLN A 120 -2.41 0.45 -2.92
C GLN A 120 -3.35 1.29 -3.79
N VAL A 121 -4.54 0.74 -4.02
CA VAL A 121 -5.62 1.41 -4.76
C VAL A 121 -6.39 2.31 -3.82
N ASP A 122 -6.64 3.53 -4.25
CA ASP A 122 -7.56 4.43 -3.58
C ASP A 122 -8.39 5.23 -4.61
N VAL A 123 -9.42 5.89 -4.12
CA VAL A 123 -10.30 6.76 -4.91
C VAL A 123 -10.29 8.16 -4.33
N SER A 124 -10.35 9.17 -5.21
CA SER A 124 -10.34 10.57 -4.81
C SER A 124 -11.76 11.05 -4.56
N ARG A 125 -12.03 11.47 -3.33
CA ARG A 125 -13.35 11.90 -2.84
C ARG A 125 -13.40 13.41 -2.70
N GLY A 126 -14.61 13.97 -2.82
CA GLY A 126 -14.87 15.38 -2.54
C GLY A 126 -14.80 16.30 -3.78
N ASP A 127 -15.63 17.35 -3.74
CA ASP A 127 -15.70 18.34 -4.81
C ASP A 127 -14.43 19.19 -4.92
N ASP A 128 -13.76 19.40 -3.81
CA ASP A 128 -12.47 20.08 -3.75
C ASP A 128 -11.40 19.33 -4.55
N VAL A 129 -11.29 18.01 -4.38
CA VAL A 129 -10.35 17.19 -5.15
C VAL A 129 -10.68 17.22 -6.63
N ALA A 130 -11.95 17.04 -7.01
CA ALA A 130 -12.37 17.09 -8.40
C ALA A 130 -12.09 18.47 -9.04
N SER A 131 -12.31 19.55 -8.31
CA SER A 131 -12.05 20.92 -8.78
C SER A 131 -10.57 21.21 -8.99
N HIS A 132 -9.67 20.67 -8.14
CA HIS A 132 -8.22 20.82 -8.30
C HIS A 132 -7.70 20.30 -9.63
N VAL A 133 -8.31 19.25 -10.16
CA VAL A 133 -7.92 18.65 -11.45
C VAL A 133 -8.83 19.11 -12.60
N GLY A 134 -9.65 20.14 -12.39
CA GLY A 134 -10.52 20.71 -13.41
C GLY A 134 -11.66 19.78 -13.85
N ARG A 135 -12.07 18.87 -12.99
CA ARG A 135 -13.21 17.96 -13.21
C ARG A 135 -14.50 18.54 -12.62
N GLY A 136 -15.64 18.00 -13.04
CA GLY A 136 -16.96 18.33 -12.50
C GLY A 136 -17.13 17.85 -11.06
N PRO A 137 -18.33 17.95 -10.46
CA PRO A 137 -18.56 17.56 -9.09
C PRO A 137 -18.15 16.13 -8.81
N ALA A 138 -17.77 15.85 -7.56
CA ALA A 138 -17.39 14.52 -7.12
C ALA A 138 -18.52 13.51 -7.39
N ARG A 139 -18.14 12.32 -7.82
CA ARG A 139 -19.10 11.24 -8.01
C ARG A 139 -19.42 10.54 -6.69
N PRO A 140 -20.59 9.91 -6.58
CA PRO A 140 -20.93 9.10 -5.41
C PRO A 140 -19.90 7.99 -5.16
N GLU A 141 -19.69 7.62 -3.90
CA GLU A 141 -18.76 6.57 -3.47
C GLU A 141 -18.90 5.27 -4.27
N GLN A 142 -20.13 4.85 -4.52
CA GLN A 142 -20.43 3.67 -5.34
C GLN A 142 -19.83 3.76 -6.75
N SER A 143 -19.94 4.92 -7.41
CA SER A 143 -19.38 5.13 -8.76
C SER A 143 -17.86 5.18 -8.75
N LEU A 144 -17.26 5.77 -7.69
CA LEU A 144 -15.81 5.80 -7.53
C LEU A 144 -15.23 4.38 -7.41
N TRP A 145 -15.86 3.52 -6.62
CA TRP A 145 -15.40 2.13 -6.46
C TRP A 145 -15.78 1.23 -7.64
N ALA A 146 -16.81 1.55 -8.41
CA ALA A 146 -17.08 0.89 -9.68
C ALA A 146 -15.98 1.21 -10.71
N GLU A 147 -15.56 2.49 -10.83
CA GLU A 147 -14.40 2.88 -11.64
C GLU A 147 -13.12 2.21 -11.16
N ALA A 148 -12.92 2.13 -9.83
CA ALA A 148 -11.75 1.44 -9.26
C ALA A 148 -11.72 -0.05 -9.63
N ALA A 149 -12.86 -0.72 -9.63
CA ALA A 149 -12.96 -2.11 -10.05
C ALA A 149 -12.58 -2.28 -11.53
N ASP A 150 -13.09 -1.43 -12.41
CA ASP A 150 -12.72 -1.41 -13.83
C ASP A 150 -11.21 -1.13 -14.02
N ALA A 151 -10.67 -0.18 -13.26
CA ALA A 151 -9.25 0.16 -13.32
C ALA A 151 -8.35 -1.01 -12.86
N ILE A 152 -8.71 -1.71 -11.79
CA ILE A 152 -7.99 -2.90 -11.31
C ILE A 152 -8.03 -4.01 -12.38
N ASP A 153 -9.18 -4.27 -12.98
CA ASP A 153 -9.31 -5.27 -14.06
C ASP A 153 -8.41 -4.91 -15.24
N VAL A 154 -8.47 -3.68 -15.73
CA VAL A 154 -7.65 -3.22 -16.85
C VAL A 154 -6.16 -3.26 -16.53
N VAL A 155 -5.75 -2.77 -15.38
CA VAL A 155 -4.34 -2.76 -14.95
C VAL A 155 -3.80 -4.20 -14.89
N THR A 156 -4.56 -5.12 -14.32
CA THR A 156 -4.15 -6.53 -14.23
C THR A 156 -4.09 -7.23 -15.59
N ARG A 157 -5.01 -6.93 -16.51
CA ARG A 157 -4.93 -7.40 -17.90
C ARG A 157 -3.76 -6.79 -18.66
N LEU A 158 -3.44 -5.53 -18.44
CA LEU A 158 -2.26 -4.89 -19.04
C LEU A 158 -0.97 -5.56 -18.58
N TRP A 159 -0.86 -5.93 -17.30
CA TRP A 159 0.29 -6.70 -16.80
C TRP A 159 0.40 -8.08 -17.46
N ASP A 160 -0.72 -8.72 -17.75
CA ASP A 160 -0.77 -10.02 -18.44
C ASP A 160 -0.67 -9.94 -19.96
N SER A 161 -0.72 -8.74 -20.55
CA SER A 161 -0.81 -8.56 -22.00
C SER A 161 0.44 -8.99 -22.78
N TRP A 162 1.54 -9.22 -22.09
CA TRP A 162 2.73 -9.93 -22.60
C TRP A 162 2.75 -11.33 -21.99
N GLU A 163 2.98 -12.36 -22.83
CA GLU A 163 3.31 -13.68 -22.30
C GLU A 163 4.72 -13.69 -21.68
N ASP A 164 5.02 -14.62 -20.77
CA ASP A 164 6.29 -14.67 -20.06
C ASP A 164 7.51 -14.82 -20.97
N ASP A 165 7.33 -15.42 -22.14
CA ASP A 165 8.34 -15.69 -23.16
C ASP A 165 8.15 -14.87 -24.45
N ALA A 166 7.42 -13.75 -24.37
CA ALA A 166 7.22 -12.85 -25.50
C ALA A 166 8.52 -12.16 -25.96
N GLU A 167 9.48 -11.97 -25.05
CA GLU A 167 10.76 -11.34 -25.33
C GLU A 167 11.76 -12.37 -25.84
N ILE A 168 11.98 -12.42 -27.18
CA ILE A 168 12.78 -13.45 -27.85
C ILE A 168 14.21 -13.01 -28.17
N ARG A 169 14.46 -11.72 -28.37
CA ARG A 169 15.79 -11.13 -28.69
C ARG A 169 16.55 -11.87 -29.80
N ASP A 170 15.83 -12.25 -30.86
CA ASP A 170 16.41 -12.94 -32.00
C ASP A 170 17.22 -11.98 -32.88
N VAL A 171 18.52 -11.96 -32.69
CA VAL A 171 19.46 -11.08 -33.42
C VAL A 171 19.49 -11.44 -34.89
N ALA A 172 19.38 -12.72 -35.26
CA ALA A 172 19.49 -13.19 -36.63
C ALA A 172 18.33 -12.67 -37.52
N THR A 173 17.13 -12.61 -36.96
CA THR A 173 15.95 -12.10 -37.68
C THR A 173 15.62 -10.64 -37.35
N GLY A 174 16.37 -10.00 -36.43
CA GLY A 174 16.09 -8.65 -35.97
C GLY A 174 14.80 -8.52 -35.15
N ARG A 175 14.27 -9.60 -34.62
CA ARG A 175 13.03 -9.63 -33.83
C ARG A 175 13.36 -9.58 -32.33
N PHE A 176 13.01 -8.49 -31.67
CA PHE A 176 13.16 -8.37 -30.21
C PHE A 176 12.03 -9.07 -29.45
N VAL A 177 10.81 -8.99 -29.99
CA VAL A 177 9.56 -9.51 -29.39
C VAL A 177 8.85 -10.41 -30.39
N ASP A 178 8.23 -11.47 -29.88
CA ASP A 178 7.25 -12.27 -30.59
C ASP A 178 5.89 -11.58 -30.49
N ARG A 179 5.43 -11.01 -31.60
CA ARG A 179 4.19 -10.22 -31.63
C ARG A 179 2.92 -11.05 -31.40
N ASP A 180 2.98 -12.34 -31.67
CA ASP A 180 1.85 -13.25 -31.45
C ASP A 180 1.60 -13.51 -29.97
N LYS A 181 2.58 -13.15 -29.11
CA LYS A 181 2.52 -13.23 -27.65
C LYS A 181 2.19 -11.90 -26.97
N LEU A 182 1.78 -10.90 -27.73
CA LEU A 182 1.30 -9.62 -27.26
C LEU A 182 -0.21 -9.51 -27.50
N HIS A 183 -0.98 -9.36 -26.43
CA HIS A 183 -2.43 -9.39 -26.48
C HIS A 183 -3.04 -8.01 -26.24
N TYR A 184 -3.96 -7.61 -27.09
CA TYR A 184 -4.79 -6.44 -26.86
C TYR A 184 -5.73 -6.71 -25.69
N VAL A 185 -5.90 -5.71 -24.82
CA VAL A 185 -6.84 -5.78 -23.70
C VAL A 185 -8.25 -5.48 -24.17
N ASP A 186 -8.38 -4.54 -25.13
CA ASP A 186 -9.63 -4.09 -25.78
C ASP A 186 -10.78 -3.88 -24.78
N PHE A 187 -10.46 -3.24 -23.63
CA PHE A 187 -11.42 -2.95 -22.59
C PHE A 187 -12.27 -1.74 -22.97
N VAL A 188 -13.59 -1.88 -22.81
CA VAL A 188 -14.57 -0.78 -22.97
C VAL A 188 -15.46 -0.78 -21.74
N GLY A 189 -15.29 0.21 -20.85
CA GLY A 189 -16.05 0.41 -19.63
C GLY A 189 -16.88 1.69 -19.68
N GLU A 190 -17.59 1.95 -18.58
CA GLU A 190 -18.39 3.16 -18.41
C GLU A 190 -17.51 4.42 -18.28
N TYR A 191 -16.36 4.30 -17.64
CA TYR A 191 -15.53 5.45 -17.24
C TYR A 191 -14.37 5.70 -18.20
N PHE A 192 -13.86 4.67 -18.85
CA PHE A 192 -12.73 4.74 -19.78
C PHE A 192 -12.69 3.52 -20.69
N SER A 193 -11.83 3.62 -21.71
CA SER A 193 -11.53 2.49 -22.60
C SER A 193 -10.03 2.38 -22.82
N VAL A 194 -9.49 1.16 -22.84
CA VAL A 194 -8.06 0.90 -22.99
C VAL A 194 -7.84 -0.21 -24.00
N LYS A 195 -7.09 0.07 -25.07
CA LYS A 195 -6.79 -0.92 -26.09
C LYS A 195 -5.65 -1.87 -25.70
N GLY A 196 -4.57 -1.37 -25.14
CA GLY A 196 -3.35 -2.15 -24.92
C GLY A 196 -2.63 -2.53 -26.21
N PRO A 197 -1.69 -3.49 -26.18
CA PRO A 197 -1.09 -4.08 -24.99
C PRO A 197 -0.28 -3.07 -24.17
N SER A 198 0.20 -3.48 -22.99
CA SER A 198 1.19 -2.70 -22.23
C SER A 198 2.46 -2.52 -23.07
N ILE A 199 3.23 -1.47 -22.76
CA ILE A 199 4.61 -1.31 -23.27
C ILE A 199 5.66 -1.93 -22.35
N THR A 200 5.28 -2.26 -21.12
CA THR A 200 6.15 -2.93 -20.15
C THR A 200 5.88 -4.42 -20.23
N PRO A 201 6.92 -5.27 -20.29
CA PRO A 201 6.76 -6.71 -20.20
C PRO A 201 6.04 -7.14 -18.93
N ARG A 202 5.60 -8.38 -18.88
CA ARG A 202 4.95 -8.94 -17.70
C ARG A 202 5.82 -8.80 -16.46
N PRO A 203 5.31 -8.23 -15.34
CA PRO A 203 6.11 -8.01 -14.15
C PRO A 203 6.69 -9.30 -13.55
N PRO A 204 7.79 -9.24 -12.79
CA PRO A 204 8.40 -10.40 -12.12
C PRO A 204 7.41 -11.23 -11.33
N GLN A 205 6.48 -10.60 -10.62
CA GLN A 205 5.41 -11.27 -9.86
C GLN A 205 4.26 -11.77 -10.72
N GLY A 206 4.28 -11.54 -12.03
CA GLY A 206 3.14 -11.70 -12.93
C GLY A 206 2.15 -10.56 -12.75
N ARG A 207 1.61 -10.41 -11.54
CA ARG A 207 0.79 -9.26 -11.10
C ARG A 207 1.26 -8.83 -9.72
N PRO A 208 1.80 -7.60 -9.56
CA PRO A 208 2.06 -7.02 -8.24
C PRO A 208 0.82 -7.08 -7.36
N PRO A 209 0.93 -7.40 -6.05
CA PRO A 209 -0.22 -7.46 -5.16
C PRO A 209 -1.00 -6.15 -5.11
N VAL A 210 -2.32 -6.28 -5.20
CA VAL A 210 -3.29 -5.18 -5.08
C VAL A 210 -3.72 -5.06 -3.64
N VAL A 211 -3.62 -3.85 -3.07
CA VAL A 211 -3.99 -3.54 -1.69
C VAL A 211 -5.16 -2.55 -1.68
N ILE A 212 -6.17 -2.79 -0.84
CA ILE A 212 -7.33 -1.89 -0.69
C ILE A 212 -7.62 -1.71 0.81
N GLY A 213 -7.93 -0.47 1.22
CA GLY A 213 -8.38 -0.16 2.58
C GLY A 213 -9.89 -0.41 2.77
N SER A 214 -10.28 -0.85 3.96
CA SER A 214 -11.68 -1.17 4.32
C SER A 214 -12.46 0.03 4.88
N GLY A 215 -12.24 1.24 4.34
CA GLY A 215 -12.81 2.48 4.90
C GLY A 215 -14.32 2.65 4.70
N THR A 216 -14.93 1.99 3.70
CA THR A 216 -16.36 2.09 3.37
C THR A 216 -16.92 0.72 2.98
N ALA A 217 -18.25 0.59 2.96
CA ALA A 217 -18.91 -0.66 2.53
C ALA A 217 -18.57 -1.00 1.06
N GLU A 218 -18.42 0.03 0.22
CA GLU A 218 -18.04 -0.09 -1.19
C GLU A 218 -16.60 -0.58 -1.32
N SER A 219 -15.67 0.00 -0.54
CA SER A 219 -14.26 -0.44 -0.55
C SER A 219 -14.12 -1.88 -0.06
N VAL A 220 -14.85 -2.27 1.00
CA VAL A 220 -14.86 -3.66 1.51
C VAL A 220 -15.36 -4.64 0.43
N ARG A 221 -16.40 -4.28 -0.31
CA ARG A 221 -16.94 -5.12 -1.40
C ARG A 221 -15.92 -5.29 -2.51
N THR A 222 -15.31 -4.19 -2.96
CA THR A 222 -14.28 -4.20 -4.01
C THR A 222 -13.02 -4.94 -3.55
N ALA A 223 -12.60 -4.73 -2.30
CA ALA A 223 -11.46 -5.41 -1.71
C ALA A 223 -11.65 -6.93 -1.65
N ALA A 224 -12.80 -7.41 -1.18
CA ALA A 224 -13.11 -8.83 -1.13
C ALA A 224 -13.10 -9.50 -2.52
N ALA A 225 -13.54 -8.78 -3.55
CA ALA A 225 -13.58 -9.29 -4.91
C ALA A 225 -12.23 -9.22 -5.65
N LEU A 226 -11.39 -8.21 -5.39
CA LEU A 226 -10.26 -7.88 -6.26
C LEU A 226 -8.91 -7.72 -5.55
N ALA A 227 -8.86 -7.43 -4.24
CA ALA A 227 -7.60 -7.25 -3.54
C ALA A 227 -6.87 -8.55 -3.24
N ASP A 228 -5.56 -8.48 -3.15
CA ASP A 228 -4.69 -9.53 -2.58
C ASP A 228 -4.48 -9.29 -1.08
N VAL A 229 -4.45 -8.01 -0.67
CA VAL A 229 -4.29 -7.57 0.71
C VAL A 229 -5.37 -6.54 1.05
N VAL A 230 -6.00 -6.67 2.21
CA VAL A 230 -6.98 -5.70 2.73
C VAL A 230 -6.42 -5.06 3.99
N ARG A 231 -6.40 -3.72 4.03
CA ARG A 231 -6.05 -2.96 5.23
C ARG A 231 -7.31 -2.61 6.00
N VAL A 232 -7.34 -2.98 7.27
CA VAL A 232 -8.47 -2.76 8.17
C VAL A 232 -8.15 -1.66 9.17
N SER A 233 -8.96 -0.62 9.19
CA SER A 233 -8.95 0.39 10.23
C SER A 233 -10.15 0.16 11.15
N ALA A 234 -9.88 -0.15 12.43
CA ALA A 234 -10.90 -0.45 13.42
C ALA A 234 -10.46 0.10 14.80
N PRO A 235 -11.39 0.55 15.67
CA PRO A 235 -11.04 1.20 16.93
C PRO A 235 -10.63 0.23 18.04
N SER A 236 -10.89 -1.07 17.89
CA SER A 236 -10.60 -2.09 18.90
C SER A 236 -10.23 -3.44 18.31
N VAL A 237 -9.63 -4.32 19.11
CA VAL A 237 -9.34 -5.72 18.75
C VAL A 237 -10.62 -6.48 18.37
N VAL A 238 -11.72 -6.22 19.10
CA VAL A 238 -13.02 -6.86 18.85
C VAL A 238 -13.60 -6.43 17.51
N ASP A 239 -13.55 -5.13 17.20
CA ASP A 239 -14.02 -4.63 15.90
C ASP A 239 -13.13 -5.11 14.77
N THR A 240 -11.81 -5.19 15.00
CA THR A 240 -10.87 -5.78 14.04
C THR A 240 -11.26 -7.22 13.71
N ALA A 241 -11.52 -8.05 14.71
CA ALA A 241 -11.92 -9.44 14.51
C ALA A 241 -13.22 -9.56 13.69
N ARG A 242 -14.21 -8.73 14.02
CA ARG A 242 -15.50 -8.69 13.32
C ARG A 242 -15.34 -8.31 11.84
N VAL A 243 -14.61 -7.23 11.56
CA VAL A 243 -14.37 -6.76 10.17
C VAL A 243 -13.52 -7.75 9.39
N THR A 244 -12.51 -8.35 10.01
CA THR A 244 -11.66 -9.37 9.40
C THR A 244 -12.50 -10.60 8.98
N ALA A 245 -13.37 -11.10 9.86
CA ALA A 245 -14.25 -12.21 9.54
C ALA A 245 -15.18 -11.88 8.36
N GLU A 246 -15.79 -10.69 8.36
CA GLU A 246 -16.63 -10.23 7.25
C GLU A 246 -15.88 -10.20 5.92
N ILE A 247 -14.63 -9.71 5.91
CA ILE A 247 -13.79 -9.66 4.70
C ILE A 247 -13.48 -11.07 4.21
N HIS A 248 -13.09 -11.99 5.09
CA HIS A 248 -12.78 -13.36 4.72
C HIS A 248 -14.02 -14.09 4.17
N ASP A 249 -15.18 -13.94 4.80
CA ASP A 249 -16.44 -14.55 4.33
C ASP A 249 -16.83 -14.03 2.94
N ARG A 250 -16.72 -12.72 2.73
CA ARG A 250 -16.99 -12.10 1.42
C ARG A 250 -15.99 -12.56 0.37
N ALA A 251 -14.70 -12.58 0.68
CA ALA A 251 -13.67 -13.05 -0.26
C ALA A 251 -13.89 -14.53 -0.63
N ALA A 252 -14.24 -15.37 0.35
CA ALA A 252 -14.57 -16.78 0.12
C ALA A 252 -15.78 -16.95 -0.83
N SER A 253 -16.78 -16.05 -0.77
CA SER A 253 -17.93 -16.07 -1.70
C SER A 253 -17.52 -15.82 -3.17
N PHE A 254 -16.37 -15.15 -3.40
CA PHE A 254 -15.74 -14.98 -4.71
C PHE A 254 -14.69 -16.06 -5.02
N GLY A 255 -14.54 -17.08 -4.19
CA GLY A 255 -13.52 -18.12 -4.33
C GLY A 255 -12.09 -17.62 -4.12
N ARG A 256 -11.91 -16.52 -3.34
CA ARG A 256 -10.63 -15.85 -3.13
C ARG A 256 -10.12 -16.02 -1.70
N VAL A 257 -8.81 -16.00 -1.58
CA VAL A 257 -8.10 -15.85 -0.30
C VAL A 257 -7.43 -14.49 -0.33
N VAL A 258 -7.69 -13.69 0.69
CA VAL A 258 -7.08 -12.37 0.88
C VAL A 258 -6.24 -12.36 2.16
N ARG A 259 -5.23 -11.50 2.21
CA ARG A 259 -4.49 -11.20 3.43
C ARG A 259 -5.08 -9.97 4.10
N VAL A 260 -5.21 -10.00 5.42
CA VAL A 260 -5.76 -8.89 6.18
C VAL A 260 -4.68 -8.31 7.10
N LEU A 261 -4.39 -7.02 6.95
CA LEU A 261 -3.52 -6.26 7.84
C LEU A 261 -4.35 -5.25 8.62
N VAL A 262 -4.20 -5.19 9.94
CA VAL A 262 -4.85 -4.17 10.76
C VAL A 262 -3.96 -2.95 10.92
N ASP A 263 -4.53 -1.76 10.73
CA ASP A 263 -3.85 -0.50 10.97
C ASP A 263 -3.83 -0.19 12.48
N VAL A 264 -2.64 0.13 12.99
CA VAL A 264 -2.44 0.55 14.39
C VAL A 264 -1.68 1.87 14.39
N GLU A 265 -2.33 2.92 14.84
CA GLU A 265 -1.70 4.22 15.06
C GLU A 265 -0.82 4.15 16.30
N THR A 266 0.41 4.66 16.24
CA THR A 266 1.40 4.39 17.27
C THR A 266 2.13 5.62 17.75
N ILE A 267 2.29 5.72 19.07
CA ILE A 267 3.37 6.46 19.74
C ILE A 267 4.17 5.47 20.56
N VAL A 268 5.43 5.27 20.20
CA VAL A 268 6.35 4.39 20.91
C VAL A 268 7.49 5.20 21.47
N ALA A 269 7.78 5.00 22.77
CA ALA A 269 8.89 5.60 23.49
C ALA A 269 9.56 4.56 24.41
N PRO A 270 10.71 4.86 25.04
CA PRO A 270 11.37 3.90 25.94
C PRO A 270 10.51 3.42 27.10
N THR A 271 9.58 4.26 27.57
CA THR A 271 8.59 3.92 28.58
C THR A 271 7.20 4.39 28.19
N ARG A 272 6.17 3.74 28.73
CA ARG A 272 4.78 4.16 28.53
C ARG A 272 4.55 5.61 28.94
N ARG A 273 5.11 6.05 30.07
CA ARG A 273 4.97 7.43 30.54
C ARG A 273 5.57 8.45 29.56
N GLU A 274 6.70 8.13 28.94
CA GLU A 274 7.30 9.01 27.92
C GLU A 274 6.43 9.06 26.66
N ALA A 275 5.85 7.93 26.23
CA ALA A 275 4.93 7.89 25.12
C ALA A 275 3.65 8.71 25.39
N GLU A 276 3.09 8.62 26.59
CA GLU A 276 1.95 9.45 27.03
C GLU A 276 2.32 10.94 27.01
N THR A 277 3.52 11.30 27.50
CA THR A 277 4.03 12.68 27.45
C THR A 277 4.19 13.18 26.01
N ASP A 278 4.63 12.32 25.09
CA ASP A 278 4.77 12.64 23.67
C ASP A 278 3.39 12.91 23.00
N LEU A 279 2.37 12.12 23.36
CA LEU A 279 1.00 12.37 22.90
C LEU A 279 0.45 13.69 23.44
N ASP A 280 0.57 13.92 24.76
CA ASP A 280 0.15 15.17 25.40
C ASP A 280 0.82 16.40 24.77
N ALA A 281 2.10 16.28 24.42
CA ALA A 281 2.83 17.34 23.71
C ALA A 281 2.27 17.62 22.31
N LEU A 282 1.94 16.57 21.54
CA LEU A 282 1.33 16.72 20.22
C LEU A 282 -0.06 17.34 20.32
N GLU A 283 -0.90 16.90 21.24
CA GLU A 283 -2.23 17.46 21.51
C GLU A 283 -2.16 18.92 21.95
N SER A 284 -1.21 19.23 22.86
CA SER A 284 -0.95 20.61 23.30
C SER A 284 -0.54 21.53 22.14
N ILE A 285 0.32 21.04 21.23
CA ILE A 285 0.72 21.78 20.02
C ILE A 285 -0.48 21.95 19.10
N ALA A 286 -1.33 20.94 18.94
CA ALA A 286 -2.52 20.96 18.10
C ALA A 286 -3.68 21.75 18.73
N GLN A 287 -3.63 22.01 20.04
CA GLN A 287 -4.70 22.59 20.85
C GLN A 287 -6.02 21.80 20.77
N ARG A 288 -5.93 20.50 20.62
CA ARG A 288 -7.07 19.56 20.57
C ARG A 288 -6.64 18.15 20.90
N THR A 289 -7.52 17.36 21.45
CA THR A 289 -7.34 15.92 21.64
C THR A 289 -7.29 15.22 20.29
N TYR A 290 -6.39 14.24 20.18
CA TYR A 290 -6.27 13.43 18.98
C TYR A 290 -7.40 12.40 18.90
N GLU A 291 -8.07 12.36 17.75
CA GLU A 291 -9.10 11.37 17.45
C GLU A 291 -8.52 10.35 16.47
N PRO A 292 -8.20 9.12 16.91
CA PRO A 292 -7.59 8.13 16.05
C PRO A 292 -8.57 7.58 15.02
N SER A 293 -8.09 7.32 13.82
CA SER A 293 -8.85 6.69 12.73
C SER A 293 -8.82 5.16 12.78
N SER A 294 -7.93 4.60 13.60
CA SER A 294 -7.78 3.17 13.83
C SER A 294 -7.42 2.90 15.29
N LEU A 295 -7.11 1.67 15.65
CA LEU A 295 -6.63 1.32 16.98
C LEU A 295 -5.39 2.15 17.33
N LEU A 296 -5.42 2.85 18.46
CA LEU A 296 -4.31 3.67 18.95
C LEU A 296 -3.51 2.90 20.01
N TYR A 297 -2.21 2.83 19.83
CA TYR A 297 -1.26 2.36 20.83
C TYR A 297 -0.36 3.49 21.30
N VAL A 298 -0.29 3.67 22.62
CA VAL A 298 0.63 4.61 23.30
C VAL A 298 1.39 3.85 24.36
N GLY A 299 2.70 3.67 24.19
CA GLY A 299 3.49 2.85 25.12
C GLY A 299 4.89 2.55 24.66
N ASP A 300 5.47 1.48 25.21
CA ASP A 300 6.81 1.01 24.89
C ASP A 300 6.83 -0.09 23.82
N GLY A 301 8.03 -0.45 23.35
CA GLY A 301 8.21 -1.47 22.32
C GLY A 301 7.67 -2.85 22.73
N PRO A 302 7.99 -3.38 23.92
CA PRO A 302 7.44 -4.65 24.38
C PRO A 302 5.92 -4.70 24.42
N GLY A 303 5.28 -3.63 24.85
CA GLY A 303 3.81 -3.54 24.88
C GLY A 303 3.19 -3.55 23.48
N LEU A 304 3.81 -2.86 22.51
CA LEU A 304 3.35 -2.91 21.11
C LEU A 304 3.56 -4.30 20.49
N ALA A 305 4.67 -4.96 20.82
CA ALA A 305 4.92 -6.33 20.38
C ALA A 305 3.86 -7.31 20.96
N ALA A 306 3.48 -7.15 22.22
CA ALA A 306 2.42 -7.94 22.86
C ALA A 306 1.05 -7.70 22.19
N LEU A 307 0.67 -6.44 21.94
CA LEU A 307 -0.56 -6.10 21.21
C LEU A 307 -0.57 -6.70 19.80
N THR A 308 0.57 -6.66 19.09
CA THR A 308 0.71 -7.29 17.77
C THR A 308 0.42 -8.79 17.83
N GLY A 309 0.97 -9.48 18.85
CA GLY A 309 0.68 -10.90 19.09
C GLY A 309 -0.80 -11.16 19.38
N GLU A 310 -1.44 -10.31 20.17
CA GLU A 310 -2.87 -10.40 20.49
C GLU A 310 -3.74 -10.23 19.22
N LEU A 311 -3.45 -9.24 18.39
CA LEU A 311 -4.15 -8.98 17.13
C LEU A 311 -4.05 -10.17 16.17
N VAL A 312 -2.86 -10.70 15.98
CA VAL A 312 -2.64 -11.84 15.09
C VAL A 312 -3.33 -13.10 15.61
N ALA A 313 -3.23 -13.38 16.91
CA ALA A 313 -3.81 -14.58 17.49
C ALA A 313 -5.33 -14.49 17.72
N GLY A 314 -5.83 -13.29 18.09
CA GLY A 314 -7.21 -13.09 18.53
C GLY A 314 -8.15 -12.51 17.48
N ALA A 315 -7.64 -11.66 16.56
CA ALA A 315 -8.46 -11.01 15.55
C ALA A 315 -8.41 -11.68 14.17
N GLY A 316 -7.61 -12.74 14.01
CA GLY A 316 -7.52 -13.48 12.74
C GLY A 316 -6.87 -12.71 11.60
N VAL A 317 -6.10 -11.67 11.90
CA VAL A 317 -5.36 -10.89 10.90
C VAL A 317 -4.05 -11.57 10.53
N ASP A 318 -3.57 -11.35 9.31
CA ASP A 318 -2.29 -11.88 8.84
C ASP A 318 -1.10 -11.00 9.28
N GLY A 319 -1.35 -9.79 9.80
CA GLY A 319 -0.30 -8.88 10.26
C GLY A 319 -0.82 -7.51 10.65
N VAL A 320 0.12 -6.60 10.90
CA VAL A 320 -0.14 -5.24 11.39
C VAL A 320 0.53 -4.22 10.50
N THR A 321 -0.17 -3.12 10.23
CA THR A 321 0.40 -1.90 9.66
C THR A 321 0.57 -0.87 10.77
N TYR A 322 1.79 -0.61 11.17
CA TYR A 322 2.12 0.46 12.11
C TYR A 322 2.01 1.82 11.42
N ARG A 323 1.28 2.74 12.02
CA ARG A 323 1.06 4.10 11.52
C ARG A 323 1.57 5.11 12.55
N PRO A 324 2.86 5.50 12.51
CA PRO A 324 3.44 6.39 13.49
C PRO A 324 2.76 7.77 13.51
N LEU A 325 2.31 8.23 14.67
CA LEU A 325 1.78 9.58 14.82
C LEU A 325 2.85 10.66 14.57
N ALA A 326 4.12 10.36 14.91
CA ALA A 326 5.29 11.15 14.54
C ALA A 326 6.28 10.22 13.81
N LEU A 327 6.57 10.48 12.53
CA LEU A 327 7.26 9.51 11.67
C LEU A 327 8.72 9.29 12.11
N ALA A 328 9.50 10.36 12.28
CA ALA A 328 10.94 10.23 12.52
C ALA A 328 11.27 9.48 13.81
N SER A 329 10.60 9.78 14.93
CA SER A 329 10.73 9.02 16.19
C SER A 329 10.10 7.64 16.08
N GLY A 330 8.93 7.54 15.43
CA GLY A 330 8.21 6.27 15.25
C GLY A 330 9.04 5.24 14.49
N VAL A 331 9.62 5.61 13.34
CA VAL A 331 10.52 4.72 12.58
C VAL A 331 11.69 4.25 13.41
N ARG A 332 12.32 5.18 14.16
CA ARG A 332 13.46 4.85 15.03
C ARG A 332 13.08 3.83 16.10
N HIS A 333 11.94 4.03 16.79
CA HIS A 333 11.48 3.11 17.83
C HIS A 333 10.96 1.79 17.25
N LEU A 334 10.23 1.81 16.13
CA LEU A 334 9.82 0.58 15.45
C LEU A 334 11.04 -0.27 15.06
N ALA A 335 12.05 0.35 14.45
CA ALA A 335 13.23 -0.37 13.99
C ALA A 335 14.08 -0.94 15.14
N ARG A 336 14.21 -0.20 16.26
CA ARG A 336 15.08 -0.59 17.38
C ARG A 336 14.38 -1.42 18.45
N ASP A 337 13.13 -1.06 18.77
CA ASP A 337 12.50 -1.52 20.00
C ASP A 337 11.30 -2.47 19.76
N VAL A 338 10.76 -2.54 18.53
CA VAL A 338 9.57 -3.35 18.19
C VAL A 338 9.90 -4.48 17.22
N LEU A 339 10.39 -4.16 16.03
CA LEU A 339 10.63 -5.15 14.97
C LEU A 339 11.54 -6.30 15.41
N PRO A 340 12.63 -6.08 16.18
CA PRO A 340 13.45 -7.18 16.68
C PRO A 340 12.71 -8.14 17.63
N LEU A 341 11.63 -7.71 18.27
CA LEU A 341 10.83 -8.53 19.17
C LEU A 341 9.77 -9.37 18.43
N VAL A 342 9.19 -8.82 17.35
CA VAL A 342 8.10 -9.47 16.59
C VAL A 342 8.64 -10.26 15.40
N GLN A 343 9.80 -9.90 14.87
CA GLN A 343 10.44 -10.54 13.72
C GLN A 343 11.94 -10.76 13.97
N PRO A 344 12.29 -11.66 14.91
CA PRO A 344 13.69 -11.84 15.33
C PRO A 344 14.60 -12.41 14.23
N VAL A 345 14.01 -13.03 13.21
CA VAL A 345 14.74 -13.54 12.04
C VAL A 345 14.12 -12.92 10.79
N PRO A 346 14.87 -12.11 10.04
CA PRO A 346 14.36 -11.55 8.80
C PRO A 346 13.93 -12.65 7.83
N VAL A 347 12.73 -12.50 7.24
CA VAL A 347 12.26 -13.44 6.22
C VAL A 347 13.24 -13.43 5.05
N PRO A 348 13.65 -14.59 4.51
CA PRO A 348 14.50 -14.67 3.33
C PRO A 348 13.91 -13.88 2.15
N GLY A 349 14.79 -13.45 1.24
CA GLY A 349 14.37 -12.76 0.01
C GLY A 349 13.37 -13.58 -0.79
N GLY A 350 12.70 -12.91 -1.72
CA GLY A 350 11.64 -13.45 -2.55
C GLY A 350 10.72 -12.31 -2.99
N THR A 351 9.79 -12.60 -3.87
CA THR A 351 8.80 -11.62 -4.28
C THR A 351 7.82 -11.31 -3.13
N LEU A 352 7.19 -10.12 -3.18
CA LEU A 352 6.15 -9.79 -2.19
C LEU A 352 5.02 -10.83 -2.22
N ARG A 353 4.61 -11.26 -3.41
CA ARG A 353 3.56 -12.27 -3.57
C ARG A 353 3.90 -13.59 -2.88
N GLU A 354 5.13 -14.07 -3.04
CA GLU A 354 5.60 -15.29 -2.36
C GLU A 354 5.60 -15.14 -0.84
N ARG A 355 6.07 -14.00 -0.32
CA ARG A 355 6.07 -13.71 1.12
C ARG A 355 4.67 -13.60 1.70
N LEU A 356 3.70 -13.17 0.91
CA LEU A 356 2.28 -13.16 1.26
C LEU A 356 1.64 -14.56 1.14
N GLY A 357 2.38 -15.60 0.72
CA GLY A 357 1.84 -16.93 0.49
C GLY A 357 0.82 -16.97 -0.64
N LEU A 358 0.96 -16.08 -1.62
CA LEU A 358 0.10 -15.99 -2.79
C LEU A 358 0.80 -16.62 -4.00
N ALA A 359 0.07 -17.43 -4.76
CA ALA A 359 0.60 -18.00 -6.00
C ALA A 359 0.86 -16.91 -7.05
N ARG A 360 1.90 -17.12 -7.89
CA ARG A 360 2.08 -16.30 -9.08
C ARG A 360 0.90 -16.53 -10.04
N PRO A 361 0.14 -15.49 -10.42
CA PRO A 361 -1.06 -15.68 -11.25
C PRO A 361 -0.70 -16.19 -12.65
N VAL A 362 -1.54 -17.04 -13.20
CA VAL A 362 -1.46 -17.39 -14.62
C VAL A 362 -1.99 -16.21 -15.44
N SER A 363 -1.36 -15.92 -16.60
CA SER A 363 -1.88 -14.90 -17.50
C SER A 363 -3.27 -15.27 -18.00
N VAL A 364 -4.21 -14.31 -17.99
CA VAL A 364 -5.56 -14.53 -18.52
C VAL A 364 -5.53 -14.87 -20.01
N PHE A 365 -4.57 -14.38 -20.76
CA PHE A 365 -4.43 -14.66 -22.19
C PHE A 365 -3.83 -16.05 -22.46
N ALA A 366 -2.89 -16.50 -21.62
CA ALA A 366 -2.34 -17.85 -21.72
C ALA A 366 -3.35 -18.93 -21.29
N ALA A 367 -4.27 -18.61 -20.38
CA ALA A 367 -5.35 -19.52 -20.00
C ALA A 367 -6.36 -19.68 -21.13
N ALA A 368 -6.81 -18.58 -21.75
CA ALA A 368 -7.75 -18.61 -22.88
C ALA A 368 -7.22 -19.38 -24.08
N ALA A 369 -5.92 -19.32 -24.37
CA ALA A 369 -5.30 -20.10 -25.46
C ALA A 369 -5.31 -21.62 -25.24
N LYS A 370 -5.43 -22.10 -23.99
CA LYS A 370 -5.53 -23.54 -23.66
C LYS A 370 -6.94 -24.09 -23.78
N GLU A 371 -7.97 -23.26 -23.63
CA GLU A 371 -9.38 -23.69 -23.77
C GLU A 371 -9.82 -23.81 -25.26
N ILE A 372 -9.05 -23.23 -26.18
CA ILE A 372 -9.34 -23.24 -27.63
C ILE A 372 -8.63 -24.41 -28.37
N ARG A 373 -7.78 -25.15 -27.67
CA ARG A 373 -7.07 -26.33 -28.19
C ARG A 373 -7.67 -27.63 -27.63
#